data_00b8319d5f657822cd3bbc7257081d45
#
_entry.id   00b8319d5f657822cd3bbc7257081d45
#
_cell.length_a   1.000
_cell.length_b   1.000
_cell.length_c   1.000
_cell.angle_alpha   90.00
_cell.angle_beta   90.00
_cell.angle_gamma   90.00
#
_symmetry.space_group_name_H-M   'P 1'
#
loop_
_entity.id
_entity.type
_entity.pdbx_description
1 polymer ?
#
loop_
_entity_poly.entity_id
_entity_poly.type
_entity_poly.pdbx_seq_one_letter_code
_entity_poly.pdbx_strand_id
1 'polypeptide(L)'
;MNIPQELLYQQYVRRELETYRAPYDPEAEFYSYVRQGNTEKIAELCHESFQEKKGLGVLSDSPLQNLKYHFTITAAMLARYCIEGGMEVTEAYDLSDYYIHKADLMKSKKEISALHPQMCLDYTTRMEKLHRNHACSRPVAQCLEYIYDHLHNRITVPTLAAHAGISPGYLSHLFAKEM
;
A
#
# COMPACT_ATOMS: atom_id res chain seq x y z
N MET A 1 -7.63 -25.70 27.09
CA MET A 1 -6.66 -24.60 27.03
C MET A 1 -7.25 -23.47 27.88
N ASN A 2 -6.68 -23.23 29.06
CA ASN A 2 -7.22 -22.17 29.94
C ASN A 2 -6.79 -20.81 29.39
N ILE A 3 -7.77 -19.94 29.13
CA ILE A 3 -7.52 -18.54 28.82
C ILE A 3 -6.90 -17.91 30.07
N PRO A 4 -5.75 -17.18 29.94
CA PRO A 4 -5.16 -16.50 31.10
C PRO A 4 -6.17 -15.56 31.78
N GLN A 5 -6.21 -15.56 33.10
CA GLN A 5 -7.12 -14.69 33.87
C GLN A 5 -6.95 -13.21 33.51
N GLU A 6 -5.75 -12.79 33.19
CA GLU A 6 -5.44 -11.43 32.70
C GLU A 6 -6.18 -11.06 31.41
N LEU A 7 -6.30 -12.02 30.47
CA LEU A 7 -7.03 -11.77 29.23
C LEU A 7 -8.53 -11.60 29.48
N LEU A 8 -9.10 -12.44 30.38
CA LEU A 8 -10.50 -12.32 30.80
C LEU A 8 -10.77 -10.98 31.48
N TYR A 9 -9.86 -10.55 32.35
CA TYR A 9 -9.96 -9.25 33.00
C TYR A 9 -9.86 -8.10 32.00
N GLN A 10 -8.94 -8.16 31.06
CA GLN A 10 -8.84 -7.15 29.97
C GLN A 10 -10.11 -7.09 29.11
N GLN A 11 -10.71 -8.24 28.80
CA GLN A 11 -11.97 -8.28 28.05
C GLN A 11 -13.13 -7.67 28.85
N TYR A 12 -13.20 -7.93 30.16
CA TYR A 12 -14.17 -7.31 31.05
C TYR A 12 -14.00 -5.78 31.09
N VAL A 13 -12.79 -5.28 31.34
CA VAL A 13 -12.48 -3.85 31.39
C VAL A 13 -12.83 -3.14 30.07
N ARG A 14 -12.57 -3.75 28.92
CA ARG A 14 -12.94 -3.19 27.63
C ARG A 14 -14.45 -3.04 27.44
N ARG A 15 -15.22 -4.00 27.93
CA ARG A 15 -16.69 -3.92 27.89
C ARG A 15 -17.22 -2.81 28.77
N GLU A 16 -16.72 -2.70 29.99
CA GLU A 16 -17.13 -1.65 30.95
C GLU A 16 -16.77 -0.25 30.49
N LEU A 17 -15.62 -0.09 29.82
CA LEU A 17 -15.15 1.21 29.32
C LEU A 17 -15.63 1.53 27.90
N GLU A 18 -16.49 0.70 27.31
CA GLU A 18 -16.98 0.82 25.92
C GLU A 18 -15.86 1.10 24.91
N THR A 19 -14.67 0.54 25.15
CA THR A 19 -13.51 0.76 24.28
C THR A 19 -13.59 -0.22 23.10
N TYR A 20 -14.16 0.22 21.99
CA TYR A 20 -14.28 -0.59 20.79
C TYR A 20 -13.02 -0.46 19.92
N ARG A 21 -12.56 -1.58 19.36
CA ARG A 21 -11.61 -1.57 18.25
C ARG A 21 -12.30 -1.11 16.98
N ALA A 22 -11.52 -0.56 16.06
CA ALA A 22 -12.00 -0.27 14.72
C ALA A 22 -12.68 -1.51 14.12
N PRO A 23 -13.82 -1.35 13.42
CA PRO A 23 -14.49 -2.45 12.73
C PRO A 23 -13.55 -3.14 11.74
N TYR A 24 -13.72 -4.45 11.57
CA TYR A 24 -12.90 -5.23 10.64
C TYR A 24 -13.13 -4.84 9.17
N ASP A 25 -14.38 -4.59 8.78
CA ASP A 25 -14.73 -4.33 7.38
C ASP A 25 -14.03 -3.10 6.78
N PRO A 26 -13.99 -1.91 7.41
CA PRO A 26 -13.21 -0.77 6.91
C PRO A 26 -11.71 -1.03 6.84
N GLU A 27 -11.15 -1.83 7.75
CA GLU A 27 -9.73 -2.21 7.71
C GLU A 27 -9.45 -3.12 6.50
N ALA A 28 -10.29 -4.13 6.28
CA ALA A 28 -10.18 -5.03 5.13
C ALA A 28 -10.37 -4.28 3.80
N GLU A 29 -11.29 -3.32 3.77
CA GLU A 29 -11.54 -2.48 2.61
C GLU A 29 -10.33 -1.60 2.28
N PHE A 30 -9.68 -1.01 3.29
CA PHE A 30 -8.44 -0.24 3.12
C PHE A 30 -7.36 -1.06 2.41
N TYR A 31 -7.07 -2.28 2.88
CA TYR A 31 -6.09 -3.15 2.23
C TYR A 31 -6.53 -3.61 0.84
N SER A 32 -7.84 -3.76 0.62
CA SER A 32 -8.38 -4.06 -0.70
C SER A 32 -8.13 -2.94 -1.70
N TYR A 33 -8.27 -1.67 -1.31
CA TYR A 33 -7.93 -0.53 -2.17
C TYR A 33 -6.43 -0.49 -2.52
N VAL A 34 -5.56 -0.81 -1.56
CA VAL A 34 -4.12 -0.94 -1.85
C VAL A 34 -3.87 -2.04 -2.86
N ARG A 35 -4.43 -3.24 -2.65
CA ARG A 35 -4.32 -4.36 -3.57
C ARG A 35 -4.81 -4.03 -4.98
N GLN A 36 -5.86 -3.22 -5.10
CA GLN A 36 -6.41 -2.77 -6.38
C GLN A 36 -5.60 -1.65 -7.04
N GLY A 37 -4.63 -1.07 -6.36
CA GLY A 37 -3.86 0.06 -6.88
C GLY A 37 -4.63 1.38 -6.91
N ASN A 38 -5.66 1.55 -6.05
CA ASN A 38 -6.47 2.76 -6.01
C ASN A 38 -5.78 3.88 -5.21
N THR A 39 -4.86 4.58 -5.89
CA THR A 39 -4.02 5.63 -5.28
C THR A 39 -4.84 6.82 -4.77
N GLU A 40 -5.92 7.21 -5.47
CA GLU A 40 -6.79 8.31 -5.06
C GLU A 40 -7.47 8.00 -3.74
N LYS A 41 -8.05 6.80 -3.62
CA LYS A 41 -8.76 6.38 -2.40
C LYS A 41 -7.80 6.24 -1.22
N ILE A 42 -6.61 5.71 -1.43
CA ILE A 42 -5.60 5.60 -0.36
C ILE A 42 -5.10 6.98 0.07
N ALA A 43 -4.89 7.92 -0.85
CA ALA A 43 -4.55 9.30 -0.50
C ALA A 43 -5.63 9.95 0.37
N GLU A 44 -6.91 9.78 0.03
CA GLU A 44 -8.06 10.25 0.84
C GLU A 44 -8.05 9.64 2.24
N LEU A 45 -7.94 8.30 2.36
CA LEU A 45 -8.00 7.58 3.63
C LEU A 45 -6.77 7.84 4.53
N CYS A 46 -5.63 8.21 3.94
CA CYS A 46 -4.42 8.59 4.65
C CYS A 46 -4.39 10.08 5.05
N HIS A 47 -5.41 10.86 4.74
CA HIS A 47 -5.52 12.27 5.15
C HIS A 47 -5.66 12.39 6.68
N GLU A 48 -6.37 11.45 7.32
CA GLU A 48 -6.41 11.33 8.77
C GLU A 48 -5.05 10.85 9.28
N SER A 49 -4.49 11.58 10.24
CA SER A 49 -3.20 11.23 10.84
C SER A 49 -3.24 9.85 11.48
N PHE A 50 -2.24 9.03 11.20
CA PHE A 50 -2.15 7.67 11.75
C PHE A 50 -2.22 7.61 13.28
N GLN A 51 -1.65 8.60 13.97
CA GLN A 51 -1.72 8.69 15.45
C GLN A 51 -3.11 9.07 16.00
N GLU A 52 -4.00 9.61 15.16
CA GLU A 52 -5.34 10.07 15.53
C GLU A 52 -6.41 9.05 15.18
N LYS A 53 -6.05 8.00 14.45
CA LYS A 53 -6.99 6.93 14.08
C LYS A 53 -7.61 6.30 15.32
N LYS A 54 -8.93 6.36 15.41
CA LYS A 54 -9.69 5.73 16.48
C LYS A 54 -9.71 4.21 16.33
N GLY A 55 -9.76 3.50 17.45
CA GLY A 55 -9.88 2.05 17.46
C GLY A 55 -8.56 1.30 17.35
N LEU A 56 -7.41 1.98 17.35
CA LEU A 56 -6.13 1.32 17.55
C LEU A 56 -6.07 0.70 18.94
N GLY A 57 -5.74 -0.59 19.01
CA GLY A 57 -5.60 -1.28 20.29
C GLY A 57 -4.39 -0.80 21.08
N VAL A 58 -4.42 -1.00 22.40
CA VAL A 58 -3.26 -0.77 23.27
C VAL A 58 -2.37 -2.01 23.26
N LEU A 59 -1.23 -1.92 22.56
CA LEU A 59 -0.24 -2.99 22.41
C LEU A 59 1.02 -2.72 23.24
N SER A 60 1.16 -1.49 23.77
CA SER A 60 2.28 -1.06 24.62
C SER A 60 1.86 0.09 25.51
N ASP A 61 2.45 0.17 26.70
CA ASP A 61 2.29 1.32 27.60
C ASP A 61 3.02 2.58 27.08
N SER A 62 4.03 2.40 26.22
CA SER A 62 4.69 3.51 25.53
C SER A 62 3.87 3.92 24.29
N PRO A 63 3.37 5.16 24.21
CA PRO A 63 2.59 5.61 23.07
C PRO A 63 3.33 5.56 21.73
N LEU A 64 4.65 5.81 21.73
CA LEU A 64 5.47 5.69 20.53
C LEU A 64 5.62 4.22 20.12
N GLN A 65 5.91 3.34 21.08
CA GLN A 65 6.05 1.91 20.80
C GLN A 65 4.72 1.29 20.34
N ASN A 66 3.61 1.72 20.92
CA ASN A 66 2.27 1.32 20.50
C ASN A 66 2.04 1.65 19.02
N LEU A 67 2.39 2.86 18.60
CA LEU A 67 2.24 3.29 17.21
C LEU A 67 3.18 2.54 16.26
N LYS A 68 4.41 2.24 16.69
CA LYS A 68 5.35 1.40 15.93
C LYS A 68 4.81 -0.01 15.71
N TYR A 69 4.19 -0.62 16.71
CA TYR A 69 3.58 -1.94 16.56
C TYR A 69 2.44 -1.93 15.55
N HIS A 70 1.55 -0.94 15.61
CA HIS A 70 0.48 -0.81 14.61
C HIS A 70 1.04 -0.55 13.20
N PHE A 71 2.09 0.26 13.07
CA PHE A 71 2.78 0.49 11.81
C PHE A 71 3.35 -0.83 11.24
N THR A 72 4.01 -1.63 12.07
CA THR A 72 4.56 -2.95 11.67
C THR A 72 3.46 -3.91 11.22
N ILE A 73 2.33 -3.92 11.93
CA ILE A 73 1.16 -4.73 11.55
C ILE A 73 0.65 -4.27 10.18
N THR A 74 0.49 -2.96 9.96
CA THR A 74 0.07 -2.42 8.67
C THR A 74 1.04 -2.81 7.56
N ALA A 75 2.36 -2.67 7.76
CA ALA A 75 3.36 -3.05 6.77
C ALA A 75 3.27 -4.54 6.39
N ALA A 76 3.12 -5.40 7.39
CA ALA A 76 2.97 -6.84 7.17
C ALA A 76 1.67 -7.20 6.44
N MET A 77 0.57 -6.51 6.71
CA MET A 77 -0.71 -6.71 6.01
C MET A 77 -0.65 -6.20 4.57
N LEU A 78 -0.06 -5.02 4.34
CA LEU A 78 0.14 -4.48 3.00
C LEU A 78 0.92 -5.46 2.11
N ALA A 79 2.05 -6.00 2.60
CA ALA A 79 2.82 -6.98 1.86
C ALA A 79 1.97 -8.18 1.43
N ARG A 80 1.19 -8.75 2.34
CA ARG A 80 0.35 -9.93 2.07
C ARG A 80 -0.77 -9.64 1.07
N TYR A 81 -1.49 -8.53 1.23
CA TYR A 81 -2.56 -8.15 0.30
C TYR A 81 -1.99 -7.84 -1.11
N CYS A 82 -0.79 -7.24 -1.19
CA CYS A 82 -0.15 -6.98 -2.47
C CYS A 82 0.35 -8.27 -3.14
N ILE A 83 0.87 -9.25 -2.38
CA ILE A 83 1.21 -10.59 -2.89
C ILE A 83 -0.03 -11.28 -3.45
N GLU A 84 -1.15 -11.25 -2.72
CA GLU A 84 -2.43 -11.79 -3.21
C GLU A 84 -2.92 -11.07 -4.48
N GLY A 85 -2.56 -9.80 -4.65
CA GLY A 85 -2.84 -9.00 -5.84
C GLY A 85 -1.85 -9.20 -7.00
N GLY A 86 -0.84 -10.08 -6.83
CA GLY A 86 0.12 -10.44 -7.88
C GLY A 86 1.49 -9.75 -7.78
N MET A 87 1.75 -8.97 -6.72
CA MET A 87 3.10 -8.45 -6.47
C MET A 87 4.08 -9.60 -6.20
N GLU A 88 5.31 -9.49 -6.69
CA GLU A 88 6.34 -10.48 -6.44
C GLU A 88 6.65 -10.56 -4.93
N VAL A 89 6.85 -11.80 -4.42
CA VAL A 89 6.95 -12.06 -2.98
C VAL A 89 8.16 -11.35 -2.36
N THR A 90 9.30 -11.43 -3.05
CA THR A 90 10.55 -10.78 -2.58
C THR A 90 10.39 -9.26 -2.55
N GLU A 91 9.83 -8.67 -3.61
CA GLU A 91 9.56 -7.23 -3.66
C GLU A 91 8.66 -6.77 -2.50
N ALA A 92 7.58 -7.49 -2.23
CA ALA A 92 6.63 -7.15 -1.18
C ALA A 92 7.28 -7.22 0.21
N TYR A 93 8.11 -8.22 0.47
CA TYR A 93 8.81 -8.35 1.76
C TYR A 93 9.97 -7.37 1.91
N ASP A 94 10.77 -7.15 0.89
CA ASP A 94 11.85 -6.15 0.92
C ASP A 94 11.30 -4.76 1.24
N LEU A 95 10.15 -4.42 0.65
CA LEU A 95 9.48 -3.15 0.92
C LEU A 95 8.94 -3.08 2.37
N SER A 96 8.38 -4.17 2.89
CA SER A 96 7.95 -4.28 4.28
C SER A 96 9.12 -4.07 5.25
N ASP A 97 10.22 -4.79 5.03
CA ASP A 97 11.41 -4.73 5.87
C ASP A 97 12.03 -3.33 5.85
N TYR A 98 12.10 -2.71 4.67
CA TYR A 98 12.57 -1.33 4.53
C TYR A 98 11.77 -0.35 5.38
N TYR A 99 10.44 -0.40 5.30
CA TYR A 99 9.58 0.52 6.05
C TYR A 99 9.57 0.23 7.55
N ILE A 100 9.59 -1.04 7.97
CA ILE A 100 9.67 -1.42 9.38
C ILE A 100 10.98 -0.96 9.98
N HIS A 101 12.11 -1.20 9.30
CA HIS A 101 13.42 -0.72 9.76
C HIS A 101 13.47 0.80 9.85
N LYS A 102 12.91 1.50 8.86
CA LYS A 102 12.82 2.97 8.89
C LYS A 102 11.98 3.47 10.07
N ALA A 103 10.85 2.82 10.36
CA ALA A 103 10.01 3.15 11.51
C ALA A 103 10.71 2.87 12.86
N ASP A 104 11.54 1.84 12.93
CA ASP A 104 12.31 1.54 14.15
C ASP A 104 13.24 2.68 14.55
N LEU A 105 13.84 3.35 13.58
CA LEU A 105 14.75 4.49 13.79
C LEU A 105 14.02 5.77 14.23
N MET A 106 12.71 5.88 14.01
CA MET A 106 11.93 7.08 14.34
C MET A 106 11.82 7.27 15.86
N LYS A 107 11.90 8.53 16.29
CA LYS A 107 11.94 8.91 17.72
C LYS A 107 10.66 9.59 18.20
N SER A 108 9.71 9.87 17.30
CA SER A 108 8.46 10.55 17.63
C SER A 108 7.25 9.95 16.91
N LYS A 109 6.07 10.10 17.51
CA LYS A 109 4.79 9.72 16.87
C LYS A 109 4.56 10.49 15.58
N LYS A 110 4.99 11.75 15.50
CA LYS A 110 4.85 12.58 14.31
C LYS A 110 5.63 12.00 13.12
N GLU A 111 6.85 11.50 13.36
CA GLU A 111 7.66 10.87 12.31
C GLU A 111 7.01 9.58 11.79
N ILE A 112 6.50 8.72 12.69
CA ILE A 112 5.78 7.50 12.31
C ILE A 112 4.50 7.86 11.51
N SER A 113 3.75 8.87 11.97
CA SER A 113 2.53 9.31 11.28
C SER A 113 2.80 9.90 9.90
N ALA A 114 3.94 10.55 9.69
CA ALA A 114 4.37 11.03 8.37
C ALA A 114 4.87 9.91 7.45
N LEU A 115 5.44 8.85 8.02
CA LEU A 115 5.94 7.70 7.26
C LEU A 115 4.81 6.78 6.78
N HIS A 116 3.73 6.66 7.55
CA HIS A 116 2.61 5.75 7.25
C HIS A 116 1.97 5.98 5.87
N PRO A 117 1.53 7.21 5.49
CA PRO A 117 0.97 7.45 4.17
C PRO A 117 1.97 7.22 3.03
N GLN A 118 3.26 7.49 3.26
CA GLN A 118 4.31 7.21 2.28
C GLN A 118 4.39 5.70 1.97
N MET A 119 4.38 4.86 2.99
CA MET A 119 4.36 3.41 2.84
C MET A 119 3.11 2.93 2.10
N CYS A 120 1.92 3.38 2.52
CA CYS A 120 0.66 2.97 1.91
C CYS A 120 0.60 3.35 0.42
N LEU A 121 1.01 4.57 0.07
CA LEU A 121 1.02 5.05 -1.31
C LEU A 121 2.10 4.36 -2.17
N ASP A 122 3.27 4.01 -1.61
CA ASP A 122 4.30 3.29 -2.35
C ASP A 122 3.79 1.89 -2.77
N TYR A 123 3.22 1.13 -1.84
CA TYR A 123 2.57 -0.15 -2.16
C TYR A 123 1.46 0.02 -3.21
N THR A 124 0.58 0.99 -3.02
CA THR A 124 -0.56 1.21 -3.91
C THR A 124 -0.12 1.57 -5.33
N THR A 125 0.88 2.46 -5.46
CA THR A 125 1.42 2.87 -6.76
C THR A 125 2.08 1.69 -7.50
N ARG A 126 2.77 0.81 -6.78
CA ARG A 126 3.33 -0.42 -7.38
C ARG A 126 2.24 -1.36 -7.86
N MET A 127 1.17 -1.54 -7.08
CA MET A 127 0.01 -2.33 -7.49
C MET A 127 -0.70 -1.72 -8.70
N GLU A 128 -0.89 -0.41 -8.75
CA GLU A 128 -1.45 0.28 -9.92
C GLU A 128 -0.63 0.02 -11.18
N LYS A 129 0.70 0.17 -11.09
CA LYS A 129 1.62 -0.14 -12.20
C LYS A 129 1.53 -1.61 -12.63
N LEU A 130 1.49 -2.51 -11.67
CA LEU A 130 1.37 -3.95 -11.92
C LEU A 130 0.08 -4.27 -12.70
N HIS A 131 -1.06 -3.79 -12.24
CA HIS A 131 -2.35 -4.02 -12.91
C HIS A 131 -2.40 -3.41 -14.30
N ARG A 132 -1.87 -2.21 -14.48
CA ARG A 132 -1.77 -1.58 -15.79
C ARG A 132 -0.91 -2.39 -16.77
N ASN A 133 0.21 -2.93 -16.30
CA ASN A 133 1.09 -3.78 -17.11
C ASN A 133 0.47 -5.14 -17.44
N HIS A 134 -0.44 -5.65 -16.60
CA HIS A 134 -1.18 -6.89 -16.85
C HIS A 134 -2.43 -6.70 -17.71
N ALA A 135 -2.95 -5.46 -17.81
CA ALA A 135 -4.15 -5.16 -18.57
C ALA A 135 -3.88 -5.02 -20.09
N CYS A 136 -2.63 -4.89 -20.50
CA CYS A 136 -2.25 -4.70 -21.89
C CYS A 136 -1.05 -5.57 -22.28
N SER A 137 -0.83 -5.73 -23.59
CA SER A 137 0.32 -6.48 -24.10
C SER A 137 1.65 -5.81 -23.67
N ARG A 138 2.70 -6.62 -23.56
CA ARG A 138 4.03 -6.15 -23.15
C ARG A 138 4.52 -4.91 -23.90
N PRO A 139 4.37 -4.79 -25.25
CA PRO A 139 4.77 -3.58 -25.96
C PRO A 139 3.97 -2.34 -25.55
N VAL A 140 2.65 -2.48 -25.28
CA VAL A 140 1.82 -1.37 -24.82
C VAL A 140 2.20 -0.98 -23.40
N ALA A 141 2.44 -1.94 -22.50
CA ALA A 141 2.91 -1.69 -21.14
C ALA A 141 4.24 -0.90 -21.13
N GLN A 142 5.23 -1.30 -21.92
CA GLN A 142 6.50 -0.60 -22.06
C GLN A 142 6.33 0.83 -22.58
N CYS A 143 5.42 1.04 -23.52
CA CYS A 143 5.12 2.38 -24.02
C CYS A 143 4.45 3.26 -22.97
N LEU A 144 3.51 2.72 -22.17
CA LEU A 144 2.86 3.44 -21.08
C LEU A 144 3.88 3.86 -20.00
N GLU A 145 4.77 2.95 -19.61
CA GLU A 145 5.83 3.25 -18.66
C GLU A 145 6.75 4.37 -19.19
N TYR A 146 7.19 4.28 -20.46
CA TYR A 146 7.98 5.33 -21.10
C TYR A 146 7.25 6.68 -21.11
N ILE A 147 5.96 6.71 -21.41
CA ILE A 147 5.14 7.94 -21.41
C ILE A 147 5.13 8.56 -20.02
N TYR A 148 4.90 7.77 -18.96
CA TYR A 148 4.87 8.27 -17.59
C TYR A 148 6.21 8.84 -17.12
N ASP A 149 7.31 8.21 -17.49
CA ASP A 149 8.66 8.66 -17.11
C ASP A 149 9.08 9.94 -17.89
N HIS A 150 8.40 10.23 -19.02
CA HIS A 150 8.78 11.33 -19.93
C HIS A 150 7.64 12.33 -20.19
N LEU A 151 6.68 12.48 -19.25
CA LEU A 151 5.50 13.35 -19.41
C LEU A 151 5.80 14.80 -19.80
N HIS A 152 6.99 15.30 -19.47
CA HIS A 152 7.43 16.66 -19.79
C HIS A 152 8.16 16.78 -21.15
N ASN A 153 8.35 15.66 -21.86
CA ASN A 153 9.07 15.61 -23.11
C ASN A 153 8.11 15.43 -24.30
N ARG A 154 8.53 15.85 -25.50
CA ARG A 154 7.78 15.56 -26.71
C ARG A 154 7.92 14.08 -27.05
N ILE A 155 6.87 13.31 -26.86
CA ILE A 155 6.80 11.89 -27.18
C ILE A 155 6.13 11.72 -28.56
N THR A 156 6.68 10.83 -29.41
CA THR A 156 6.12 10.51 -30.71
C THR A 156 5.91 9.01 -30.86
N VAL A 157 4.97 8.61 -31.73
CA VAL A 157 4.71 7.18 -32.02
C VAL A 157 5.97 6.44 -32.49
N PRO A 158 6.82 7.00 -33.38
CA PRO A 158 8.09 6.37 -33.75
C PRO A 158 9.04 6.14 -32.55
N THR A 159 9.10 7.10 -31.61
CA THR A 159 9.94 6.99 -30.42
C THR A 159 9.46 5.82 -29.53
N LEU A 160 8.15 5.73 -29.29
CA LEU A 160 7.55 4.64 -28.52
C LEU A 160 7.73 3.28 -29.19
N ALA A 161 7.53 3.22 -30.51
CA ALA A 161 7.69 2.00 -31.28
C ALA A 161 9.14 1.49 -31.24
N ALA A 162 10.12 2.41 -31.38
CA ALA A 162 11.53 2.08 -31.23
C ALA A 162 11.87 1.56 -29.82
N HIS A 163 11.30 2.18 -28.77
CA HIS A 163 11.47 1.75 -27.38
C HIS A 163 10.90 0.34 -27.15
N ALA A 164 9.71 0.06 -27.67
CA ALA A 164 9.05 -1.24 -27.54
C ALA A 164 9.58 -2.30 -28.54
N GLY A 165 10.50 -1.97 -29.44
CA GLY A 165 11.09 -2.88 -30.43
C GLY A 165 10.12 -3.36 -31.50
N ILE A 166 9.08 -2.56 -31.86
CA ILE A 166 8.06 -2.91 -32.83
C ILE A 166 7.89 -1.79 -33.89
N SER A 167 7.13 -2.06 -34.97
CA SER A 167 6.85 -1.04 -35.95
C SER A 167 5.81 -0.02 -35.47
N PRO A 168 5.89 1.26 -35.90
CA PRO A 168 4.92 2.30 -35.55
C PRO A 168 3.47 1.94 -35.92
N GLY A 169 3.25 1.30 -37.05
CA GLY A 169 1.93 0.86 -37.49
C GLY A 169 1.35 -0.25 -36.58
N TYR A 170 2.19 -1.21 -36.20
CA TYR A 170 1.78 -2.28 -35.30
C TYR A 170 1.49 -1.72 -33.89
N LEU A 171 2.31 -0.80 -33.39
CA LEU A 171 2.07 -0.12 -32.11
C LEU A 171 0.71 0.60 -32.14
N SER A 172 0.42 1.38 -33.19
CA SER A 172 -0.86 2.08 -33.31
C SER A 172 -2.06 1.14 -33.33
N HIS A 173 -1.92 -0.03 -33.96
CA HIS A 173 -2.95 -1.07 -33.96
C HIS A 173 -3.15 -1.66 -32.55
N LEU A 174 -2.07 -1.96 -31.82
CA LEU A 174 -2.16 -2.48 -30.45
C LEU A 174 -2.83 -1.47 -29.51
N PHE A 175 -2.44 -0.20 -29.55
CA PHE A 175 -3.07 0.85 -28.76
C PHE A 175 -4.57 0.99 -29.05
N ALA A 176 -4.97 0.96 -30.33
CA ALA A 176 -6.38 1.05 -30.71
C ALA A 176 -7.21 -0.17 -30.27
N LYS A 177 -6.56 -1.33 -30.07
CA LYS A 177 -7.24 -2.57 -29.65
C LYS A 177 -7.31 -2.73 -28.15
N GLU A 178 -6.31 -2.23 -27.40
CA GLU A 178 -6.11 -2.55 -25.97
C GLU A 178 -6.45 -1.37 -25.05
N MET A 179 -6.57 -0.15 -25.60
CA MET A 179 -6.90 1.08 -24.88
C MET A 179 -8.21 1.69 -25.38
#